data_819e2bf086bc5285badb6969e51e8f1c
#
_entry.id   819e2bf086bc5285badb6969e51e8f1c
#
_cell.length_a   1.000
_cell.length_b   1.000
_cell.length_c   1.000
_cell.angle_alpha   90.00
_cell.angle_beta   90.00
_cell.angle_gamma   90.00
#
_symmetry.space_group_name_H-M   'P 1'
#
loop_
_entity.id
_entity.type
_entity.pdbx_description
1 polymer ?
#
loop_
_entity_poly.entity_id
_entity_poly.type
_entity_poly.pdbx_seq_one_letter_code
_entity_poly.pdbx_strand_id
1 'polypeptide(L)'
;MAEKVMKSEAEWKQKLTDEQYHVTREAGTECAFTGAYWNTKDAGMYHCVCCGAPLFDSQTKFNSGTGWPSFTKPAAGGGVVEHKDSSYGMVRTEVRCATCDAHLGHVFEDGPAPTGLRYCMNSASLDFRPAEKK
;
A
#
# COMPACT_ATOMS: atom_id res chain seq x y z
N MET A 1 -6.78 8.75 19.23
CA MET A 1 -5.54 8.40 18.53
C MET A 1 -5.46 6.89 18.36
N ALA A 2 -5.13 6.47 17.17
CA ALA A 2 -4.89 5.05 16.94
C ALA A 2 -3.55 4.66 17.56
N GLU A 3 -3.53 3.58 18.31
CA GLU A 3 -2.28 3.04 18.83
C GLU A 3 -1.55 2.29 17.73
N LYS A 4 -0.24 2.39 17.71
CA LYS A 4 0.55 1.60 16.78
C LYS A 4 0.47 0.12 17.11
N VAL A 5 0.31 -0.69 16.08
CA VAL A 5 0.32 -2.14 16.21
C VAL A 5 1.77 -2.61 16.11
N MET A 6 2.31 -3.11 17.21
CA MET A 6 3.70 -3.56 17.30
C MET A 6 3.71 -5.05 17.60
N LYS A 7 4.34 -5.81 16.72
CA LYS A 7 4.48 -7.27 16.86
C LYS A 7 5.92 -7.67 16.59
N SER A 8 6.35 -8.79 17.16
CA SER A 8 7.67 -9.34 16.87
C SER A 8 7.73 -9.87 15.44
N GLU A 9 8.95 -10.05 14.93
CA GLU A 9 9.14 -10.64 13.60
C GLU A 9 8.47 -12.01 13.48
N ALA A 10 8.58 -12.82 14.53
CA ALA A 10 7.96 -14.15 14.54
C ALA A 10 6.44 -14.07 14.42
N GLU A 11 5.81 -13.12 15.09
CA GLU A 11 4.37 -12.93 15.01
C GLU A 11 3.93 -12.51 13.61
N TRP A 12 4.68 -11.59 12.97
CA TRP A 12 4.37 -11.18 11.60
C TRP A 12 4.55 -12.36 10.64
N LYS A 13 5.59 -13.16 10.80
CA LYS A 13 5.84 -14.33 9.93
C LYS A 13 4.72 -15.36 10.02
N GLN A 14 4.12 -15.53 11.20
CA GLN A 14 2.99 -16.44 11.35
C GLN A 14 1.72 -15.94 10.68
N LYS A 15 1.53 -14.62 10.67
CA LYS A 15 0.34 -14.01 10.09
C LYS A 15 0.43 -13.86 8.58
N LEU A 16 1.61 -13.59 8.05
CA LEU A 16 1.82 -13.19 6.66
C LEU A 16 2.42 -14.34 5.86
N THR A 17 2.15 -14.32 4.53
CA THR A 17 2.91 -15.17 3.61
C THR A 17 4.35 -14.67 3.52
N ASP A 18 5.24 -15.47 2.96
CA ASP A 18 6.64 -15.07 2.81
C ASP A 18 6.75 -13.78 1.98
N GLU A 19 6.00 -13.68 0.90
CA GLU A 19 6.01 -12.47 0.07
C GLU A 19 5.46 -11.27 0.81
N GLN A 20 4.35 -11.44 1.53
CA GLN A 20 3.78 -10.35 2.33
C GLN A 20 4.75 -9.86 3.39
N TYR A 21 5.42 -10.78 4.07
CA TYR A 21 6.42 -10.43 5.08
C TYR A 21 7.59 -9.67 4.46
N HIS A 22 8.11 -10.17 3.35
CA HIS A 22 9.24 -9.54 2.66
C HIS A 22 8.89 -8.11 2.24
N VAL A 23 7.72 -7.90 1.66
CA VAL A 23 7.30 -6.58 1.18
C VAL A 23 7.04 -5.62 2.34
N THR A 24 6.32 -6.07 3.37
CA THR A 24 5.84 -5.15 4.43
C THR A 24 6.84 -4.94 5.55
N ARG A 25 7.62 -5.96 5.92
CA ARG A 25 8.52 -5.90 7.06
C ARG A 25 9.99 -5.77 6.66
N GLU A 26 10.32 -6.13 5.44
CA GLU A 26 11.69 -6.06 4.93
C GLU A 26 11.84 -5.02 3.80
N ALA A 27 10.82 -4.20 3.59
CA ALA A 27 10.80 -3.15 2.56
C ALA A 27 11.08 -3.68 1.16
N GLY A 28 10.56 -4.87 0.85
CA GLY A 28 10.69 -5.46 -0.47
C GLY A 28 9.72 -4.85 -1.47
N THR A 29 9.89 -5.22 -2.74
CA THR A 29 9.00 -4.78 -3.82
C THR A 29 8.58 -6.01 -4.61
N GLU A 30 7.28 -6.17 -4.83
CA GLU A 30 6.79 -7.26 -5.69
C GLU A 30 7.13 -6.97 -7.15
N CYS A 31 7.17 -8.01 -7.98
CA CYS A 31 7.36 -7.83 -9.42
C CYS A 31 6.12 -7.21 -10.05
N ALA A 32 6.34 -6.32 -11.01
CA ALA A 32 5.24 -5.69 -11.74
C ALA A 32 4.38 -6.76 -12.44
N PHE A 33 3.07 -6.54 -12.48
CA PHE A 33 2.08 -7.40 -13.13
C PHE A 33 1.92 -8.78 -12.49
N THR A 34 2.48 -9.01 -11.30
CA THR A 34 2.35 -10.31 -10.60
C THR A 34 1.46 -10.24 -9.38
N GLY A 35 1.21 -9.04 -8.84
CA GLY A 35 0.38 -8.89 -7.64
C GLY A 35 -1.11 -9.10 -7.93
N ALA A 36 -1.89 -9.33 -6.87
CA ALA A 36 -3.31 -9.66 -7.01
C ALA A 36 -4.16 -8.48 -7.48
N TYR A 37 -3.72 -7.23 -7.23
CA TYR A 37 -4.59 -6.06 -7.36
C TYR A 37 -4.15 -5.04 -8.41
N TRP A 38 -3.10 -5.31 -9.19
CA TRP A 38 -2.59 -4.28 -10.10
C TRP A 38 -3.64 -3.84 -11.13
N ASN A 39 -4.56 -4.73 -11.51
CA ASN A 39 -5.61 -4.42 -12.48
C ASN A 39 -7.03 -4.60 -11.92
N THR A 40 -7.18 -4.69 -10.60
CA THR A 40 -8.48 -4.83 -9.97
C THR A 40 -9.29 -3.56 -10.14
N LYS A 41 -10.55 -3.70 -10.56
CA LYS A 41 -11.46 -2.57 -10.81
C LYS A 41 -12.71 -2.63 -9.97
N ASP A 42 -12.81 -3.61 -9.07
CA ASP A 42 -13.97 -3.76 -8.20
C ASP A 42 -14.05 -2.63 -7.17
N ALA A 43 -15.26 -2.25 -6.80
CA ALA A 43 -15.48 -1.25 -5.76
C ALA A 43 -15.18 -1.83 -4.39
N GLY A 44 -14.49 -1.07 -3.56
CA GLY A 44 -14.18 -1.49 -2.20
C GLY A 44 -13.06 -0.67 -1.58
N MET A 45 -12.53 -1.18 -0.48
CA MET A 45 -11.47 -0.52 0.28
C MET A 45 -10.25 -1.43 0.38
N TYR A 46 -9.08 -0.85 0.17
CA TYR A 46 -7.80 -1.56 0.33
C TYR A 46 -7.27 -1.29 1.73
N HIS A 47 -7.13 -2.35 2.51
CA HIS A 47 -6.65 -2.32 3.89
C HIS A 47 -5.20 -2.76 3.98
N CYS A 48 -4.53 -2.41 5.07
CA CYS A 48 -3.19 -2.91 5.34
C CYS A 48 -3.28 -4.42 5.63
N VAL A 49 -2.47 -5.22 4.94
CA VAL A 49 -2.47 -6.67 5.14
C VAL A 49 -1.98 -7.05 6.55
N CYS A 50 -1.17 -6.20 7.16
CA CYS A 50 -0.62 -6.46 8.50
C CYS A 50 -1.61 -6.17 9.62
N CYS A 51 -2.16 -4.94 9.66
CA CYS A 51 -2.97 -4.50 10.81
C CYS A 51 -4.45 -4.29 10.48
N GLY A 52 -4.83 -4.32 9.20
CA GLY A 52 -6.23 -4.15 8.79
C GLY A 52 -6.70 -2.71 8.71
N ALA A 53 -5.82 -1.72 8.89
CA ALA A 53 -6.23 -0.32 8.80
C ALA A 53 -6.64 0.03 7.35
N PRO A 54 -7.71 0.84 7.15
CA PRO A 54 -8.09 1.26 5.80
C PRO A 54 -7.04 2.24 5.24
N LEU A 55 -6.64 2.03 3.99
CA LEU A 55 -5.55 2.79 3.38
C LEU A 55 -5.97 3.54 2.13
N PHE A 56 -6.61 2.85 1.18
CA PHE A 56 -6.97 3.43 -0.11
C PHE A 56 -8.35 2.97 -0.54
N ASP A 57 -9.11 3.91 -1.14
CA ASP A 57 -10.43 3.64 -1.69
C ASP A 57 -10.30 3.32 -3.19
N SER A 58 -11.05 2.35 -3.66
CA SER A 58 -11.06 1.99 -5.08
C SER A 58 -11.43 3.15 -6.00
N GLN A 59 -12.15 4.14 -5.49
CA GLN A 59 -12.53 5.32 -6.27
C GLN A 59 -11.32 6.16 -6.70
N THR A 60 -10.22 6.06 -5.99
CA THR A 60 -8.99 6.79 -6.33
C THR A 60 -7.98 5.93 -7.09
N LYS A 61 -8.30 4.65 -7.30
CA LYS A 61 -7.43 3.73 -8.05
C LYS A 61 -7.52 4.01 -9.54
N PHE A 62 -6.38 3.99 -10.22
CA PHE A 62 -6.33 4.21 -11.67
C PHE A 62 -5.30 3.28 -12.30
N ASN A 63 -5.42 3.11 -13.63
CA ASN A 63 -4.48 2.31 -14.40
C ASN A 63 -3.26 3.16 -14.76
N SER A 64 -2.15 2.95 -14.08
CA SER A 64 -0.91 3.69 -14.32
C SER A 64 -0.04 3.06 -15.41
N GLY A 65 -0.35 1.82 -15.81
CA GLY A 65 0.48 1.08 -16.75
C GLY A 65 1.77 0.52 -16.16
N THR A 66 1.97 0.67 -14.84
CA THR A 66 3.23 0.27 -14.20
C THR A 66 3.25 -1.19 -13.74
N GLY A 67 2.09 -1.82 -13.63
CA GLY A 67 1.99 -3.21 -13.13
C GLY A 67 1.85 -3.32 -11.63
N TRP A 68 1.66 -2.20 -10.94
CA TRP A 68 1.34 -2.14 -9.51
C TRP A 68 0.04 -1.38 -9.31
N PRO A 69 -0.74 -1.69 -8.26
CA PRO A 69 -1.93 -0.89 -7.97
C PRO A 69 -1.54 0.55 -7.66
N SER A 70 -2.22 1.48 -8.30
CA SER A 70 -1.89 2.91 -8.20
C SER A 70 -3.12 3.71 -7.80
N PHE A 71 -2.92 4.71 -6.94
CA PHE A 71 -3.99 5.53 -6.39
C PHE A 71 -3.58 7.00 -6.44
N THR A 72 -4.58 7.90 -6.51
CA THR A 72 -4.29 9.35 -6.56
C THR A 72 -4.15 9.95 -5.17
N LYS A 73 -4.75 9.32 -4.16
CA LYS A 73 -4.67 9.79 -2.77
C LYS A 73 -5.06 8.67 -1.81
N PRO A 74 -4.66 8.77 -0.53
CA PRO A 74 -5.14 7.84 0.49
C PRO A 74 -6.63 8.02 0.76
N ALA A 75 -7.23 7.01 1.40
CA ALA A 75 -8.62 7.08 1.84
C ALA A 75 -8.81 8.22 2.85
N ALA A 76 -10.05 8.70 2.99
CA ALA A 76 -10.40 9.71 3.98
C ALA A 76 -10.00 9.22 5.38
N GLY A 77 -9.35 10.08 6.15
CA GLY A 77 -8.78 9.70 7.44
C GLY A 77 -7.39 9.06 7.35
N GLY A 78 -6.85 8.98 6.18
CA GLY A 78 -5.52 8.57 5.76
C GLY A 78 -4.67 7.76 6.71
N GLY A 79 -4.62 6.44 6.55
CA GLY A 79 -3.80 5.56 7.38
C GLY A 79 -2.35 5.43 6.94
N VAL A 80 -1.80 6.40 6.19
CA VAL A 80 -0.45 6.30 5.64
C VAL A 80 0.41 7.48 6.10
N VAL A 81 1.74 7.23 6.18
CA VAL A 81 2.75 8.26 6.42
C VAL A 81 3.82 8.14 5.35
N GLU A 82 4.54 9.24 5.12
CA GLU A 82 5.58 9.30 4.09
C GLU A 82 6.95 9.42 4.74
N HIS A 83 7.93 8.72 4.16
CA HIS A 83 9.31 8.75 4.60
C HIS A 83 10.22 8.92 3.39
N LYS A 84 11.28 9.70 3.55
CA LYS A 84 12.27 9.85 2.50
C LYS A 84 13.07 8.57 2.37
N ASP A 85 13.14 8.04 1.14
CA ASP A 85 13.92 6.84 0.82
C ASP A 85 15.02 7.22 -0.16
N SER A 86 16.27 7.12 0.28
CA SER A 86 17.42 7.44 -0.55
C SER A 86 18.25 6.22 -0.91
N SER A 87 17.68 5.02 -0.81
CA SER A 87 18.36 3.77 -1.17
C SER A 87 18.66 3.70 -2.67
N TYR A 88 19.64 2.91 -3.02
CA TYR A 88 20.06 2.68 -4.42
C TYR A 88 20.42 3.94 -5.18
N GLY A 89 20.90 4.97 -4.47
CA GLY A 89 21.30 6.23 -5.12
C GLY A 89 20.16 7.07 -5.64
N MET A 90 18.92 6.70 -5.36
CA MET A 90 17.72 7.43 -5.77
C MET A 90 17.03 8.02 -4.57
N VAL A 91 16.42 9.20 -4.74
CA VAL A 91 15.61 9.82 -3.69
C VAL A 91 14.16 9.63 -4.06
N ARG A 92 13.43 8.86 -3.24
CA ARG A 92 12.01 8.60 -3.45
C ARG A 92 11.27 8.85 -2.13
N THR A 93 9.94 8.97 -2.21
CA THR A 93 9.11 9.07 -1.01
C THR A 93 8.45 7.72 -0.76
N GLU A 94 8.86 7.07 0.33
CA GLU A 94 8.28 5.80 0.75
C GLU A 94 6.97 6.04 1.46
N VAL A 95 5.97 5.17 1.22
CA VAL A 95 4.66 5.20 1.89
C VAL A 95 4.57 4.01 2.83
N ARG A 96 4.28 4.29 4.11
CA ARG A 96 4.12 3.28 5.14
C ARG A 96 2.76 3.38 5.80
N CYS A 97 2.30 2.25 6.36
CA CYS A 97 1.10 2.26 7.18
C CYS A 97 1.36 3.04 8.48
N ALA A 98 0.50 4.03 8.78
CA ALA A 98 0.66 4.84 9.98
C ALA A 98 0.44 4.04 11.26
N THR A 99 -0.29 2.92 11.17
CA THR A 99 -0.66 2.10 12.34
C THR A 99 0.41 1.08 12.72
N CYS A 100 1.06 0.43 11.73
CA CYS A 100 2.00 -0.66 12.02
C CYS A 100 3.36 -0.51 11.33
N ASP A 101 3.59 0.60 10.64
CA ASP A 101 4.83 0.89 9.90
C ASP A 101 5.11 -0.07 8.74
N ALA A 102 4.12 -0.81 8.25
CA ALA A 102 4.31 -1.69 7.10
C ALA A 102 4.73 -0.86 5.88
N HIS A 103 5.75 -1.35 5.15
CA HIS A 103 6.13 -0.76 3.88
C HIS A 103 5.02 -1.06 2.85
N LEU A 104 4.44 -0.03 2.26
CA LEU A 104 3.34 -0.17 1.31
C LEU A 104 3.81 0.05 -0.12
N GLY A 105 4.67 1.01 -0.35
CA GLY A 105 5.14 1.38 -1.67
C GLY A 105 5.78 2.74 -1.66
N HIS A 106 5.61 3.47 -2.76
CA HIS A 106 6.16 4.81 -2.93
C HIS A 106 5.13 5.73 -3.57
N VAL A 107 5.29 7.04 -3.36
CA VAL A 107 4.46 8.05 -4.03
C VAL A 107 5.34 8.89 -4.94
N PHE A 108 4.84 9.19 -6.14
CA PHE A 108 5.52 9.96 -7.17
C PHE A 108 4.64 11.14 -7.58
N GLU A 109 5.25 12.18 -8.16
CA GLU A 109 4.55 13.40 -8.56
C GLU A 109 4.13 13.37 -10.03
N ASP A 110 3.99 12.22 -10.61
CA ASP A 110 3.61 12.02 -12.01
C ASP A 110 2.21 11.40 -12.18
N GLY A 111 1.34 11.65 -11.22
CA GLY A 111 -0.03 11.15 -11.25
C GLY A 111 -1.01 12.08 -11.94
N PRO A 112 -2.27 11.63 -12.09
CA PRO A 112 -3.31 12.44 -12.74
C PRO A 112 -3.83 13.54 -11.83
N ALA A 113 -4.47 14.54 -12.44
CA ALA A 113 -5.21 15.55 -11.68
C ALA A 113 -6.34 14.89 -10.89
N PRO A 114 -6.80 15.46 -9.79
CA PRO A 114 -6.43 16.76 -9.26
C PRO A 114 -5.19 16.77 -8.38
N THR A 115 -4.77 15.62 -7.81
CA THR A 115 -3.64 15.63 -6.87
C THR A 115 -2.27 15.70 -7.54
N GLY A 116 -2.16 15.21 -8.76
CA GLY A 116 -0.87 15.08 -9.44
C GLY A 116 0.02 14.00 -8.84
N LEU A 117 -0.51 13.17 -7.93
CA LEU A 117 0.27 12.16 -7.22
C LEU A 117 -0.07 10.77 -7.71
N ARG A 118 0.93 9.90 -7.71
CA ARG A 118 0.75 8.48 -8.00
C ARG A 118 1.29 7.68 -6.82
N TYR A 119 0.36 7.15 -6.01
CA TYR A 119 0.69 6.23 -4.92
C TYR A 119 0.80 4.84 -5.52
N CYS A 120 2.02 4.37 -5.71
CA CYS A 120 2.32 3.08 -6.34
C CYS A 120 2.57 2.07 -5.21
N MET A 121 1.59 1.20 -4.99
CA MET A 121 1.59 0.29 -3.84
C MET A 121 1.86 -1.13 -4.28
N ASN A 122 2.36 -1.96 -3.35
CA ASN A 122 2.50 -3.39 -3.59
C ASN A 122 1.20 -4.10 -3.25
N SER A 123 0.72 -4.98 -4.13
CA SER A 123 -0.47 -5.78 -3.84
C SER A 123 -0.27 -6.63 -2.58
N ALA A 124 0.94 -7.13 -2.37
CA ALA A 124 1.28 -7.96 -1.21
C ALA A 124 1.14 -7.22 0.12
N SER A 125 1.14 -5.88 0.11
CA SER A 125 0.95 -5.09 1.33
C SER A 125 -0.51 -4.73 1.58
N LEU A 126 -1.41 -5.09 0.66
CA LEU A 126 -2.82 -4.71 0.70
C LEU A 126 -3.73 -5.91 0.88
N ASP A 127 -4.88 -5.67 1.51
CA ASP A 127 -5.96 -6.62 1.66
C ASP A 127 -7.23 -5.94 1.14
N PHE A 128 -7.70 -6.34 -0.04
CA PHE A 128 -8.87 -5.73 -0.65
C PHE A 128 -10.15 -6.30 -0.05
N ARG A 129 -11.01 -5.41 0.42
CA ARG A 129 -12.32 -5.77 0.94
C ARG A 129 -13.39 -5.14 0.05
N PRO A 130 -14.18 -5.97 -0.67
CA PRO A 130 -15.20 -5.44 -1.58
C PRO A 130 -16.25 -4.61 -0.84
N ALA A 131 -16.80 -3.61 -1.52
CA ALA A 131 -17.90 -2.82 -0.98
C ALA A 131 -19.11 -3.72 -0.76
N GLU A 132 -19.81 -3.49 0.36
CA GLU A 132 -21.03 -4.25 0.63
C GLU A 132 -22.13 -3.87 -0.36
N LYS A 133 -22.83 -4.89 -0.83
CA LYS A 133 -24.01 -4.67 -1.64
C LYS A 133 -25.23 -4.67 -0.74
N LYS A 134 -26.08 -3.72 -0.95
CA LYS A 134 -27.35 -3.64 -0.21
C LYS A 134 -28.51 -4.01 -1.10
#